data_1df721b24eecf4bcf9c7b561b9e550e4
#
_entry.id   1df721b24eecf4bcf9c7b561b9e550e4
#
_cell.length_a   1.000
_cell.length_b   1.000
_cell.length_c   1.000
_cell.angle_alpha   90.00
_cell.angle_beta   90.00
_cell.angle_gamma   90.00
#
_symmetry.space_group_name_H-M   'P 1'
#
loop_
_entity.id
_entity.type
_entity.pdbx_description
1 polymer ?
#
loop_
_entity_poly.entity_id
_entity_poly.type
_entity_poly.pdbx_seq_one_letter_code
_entity_poly.pdbx_strand_id
1 'polypeptide(L)'
;CMAINKTVFEEADAMQYVDAENHTWTTDDFFKAMDAVYAHTGQTVGAVYCSGQGGDQGTRALINNLYGGTFTDADHTKYTADSAENVKAIQALVDSKAIGFDASIAGGDEINLFRQGVLNVAFCWNIAQQLNADNNDAGLTNDGDEILFMAFPSEKATDTKLCGGIWGFGVFDNKDANKIEASKLFIKYMADSAEGTPDAVLSSTYFPVRD
;
A
#
# COMPACT_ATOMS: atom_id res chain seq x y z
N CYS A 1 0.20 -3.98 -0.63
CA CYS A 1 1.64 -4.23 -0.80
C CYS A 1 2.38 -2.95 -1.10
N MET A 2 3.69 -3.07 -1.22
CA MET A 2 4.60 -2.02 -1.69
C MET A 2 4.95 -2.24 -3.16
N ALA A 3 5.49 -1.24 -3.82
CA ALA A 3 6.15 -1.36 -5.10
C ALA A 3 7.53 -0.72 -5.04
N ILE A 4 8.49 -1.30 -5.77
CA ILE A 4 9.82 -0.74 -5.97
C ILE A 4 10.10 -0.55 -7.46
N ASN A 5 10.87 0.48 -7.80
CA ASN A 5 11.45 0.65 -9.12
C ASN A 5 12.63 -0.33 -9.24
N LYS A 6 12.37 -1.51 -9.80
CA LYS A 6 13.36 -2.59 -9.90
C LYS A 6 14.59 -2.16 -10.70
N THR A 7 14.41 -1.42 -11.78
CA THR A 7 15.50 -0.95 -12.62
C THR A 7 16.48 -0.09 -11.83
N VAL A 8 15.97 0.90 -11.07
CA VAL A 8 16.81 1.76 -10.22
C VAL A 8 17.45 0.97 -9.07
N PHE A 9 16.75 -0.01 -8.51
CA PHE A 9 17.30 -0.90 -7.47
C PHE A 9 18.45 -1.76 -8.01
N GLU A 10 18.36 -2.23 -9.28
CA GLU A 10 19.46 -2.94 -9.96
C GLU A 10 20.66 -2.01 -10.19
N GLU A 11 20.44 -0.79 -10.68
CA GLU A 11 21.48 0.20 -10.90
C GLU A 11 22.21 0.62 -9.62
N ALA A 12 21.49 0.62 -8.49
CA ALA A 12 22.01 0.94 -7.17
C ALA A 12 22.65 -0.25 -6.43
N ASP A 13 22.76 -1.43 -7.05
CA ASP A 13 23.15 -2.69 -6.39
C ASP A 13 22.27 -3.03 -5.17
N ALA A 14 21.05 -2.49 -5.10
CA ALA A 14 20.14 -2.68 -3.98
C ALA A 14 19.39 -4.02 -4.02
N MET A 15 19.30 -4.67 -5.19
CA MET A 15 18.61 -5.95 -5.34
C MET A 15 19.24 -7.08 -4.54
N GLN A 16 20.49 -6.98 -4.11
CA GLN A 16 21.11 -7.96 -3.20
C GLN A 16 20.43 -8.05 -1.82
N TYR A 17 19.63 -7.04 -1.44
CA TYR A 17 18.86 -6.97 -0.20
C TYR A 17 17.40 -7.38 -0.38
N VAL A 18 17.01 -7.81 -1.58
CA VAL A 18 15.64 -8.13 -1.96
C VAL A 18 15.54 -9.60 -2.31
N ASP A 19 14.65 -10.35 -1.66
CA ASP A 19 14.25 -11.67 -2.15
C ASP A 19 13.18 -11.47 -3.24
N ALA A 20 13.64 -11.34 -4.47
CA ALA A 20 12.78 -11.07 -5.61
C ALA A 20 11.92 -12.29 -6.01
N GLU A 21 12.29 -13.51 -5.62
CA GLU A 21 11.51 -14.72 -5.90
C GLU A 21 10.29 -14.80 -4.97
N ASN A 22 10.47 -14.49 -3.69
CA ASN A 22 9.41 -14.53 -2.69
C ASN A 22 8.78 -13.16 -2.44
N HIS A 23 9.28 -12.10 -3.09
CA HIS A 23 8.82 -10.72 -2.92
C HIS A 23 8.90 -10.23 -1.46
N THR A 24 9.94 -10.60 -0.74
CA THR A 24 10.11 -10.32 0.69
C THR A 24 11.48 -9.71 0.99
N TRP A 25 11.61 -9.14 2.16
CA TRP A 25 12.84 -8.60 2.75
C TRP A 25 12.72 -8.51 4.27
N THR A 26 13.87 -8.51 4.93
CA THR A 26 13.91 -8.17 6.35
C THR A 26 13.83 -6.65 6.55
N THR A 27 13.50 -6.21 7.77
CA THR A 27 13.57 -4.80 8.14
C THR A 27 14.97 -4.22 7.91
N ASP A 28 16.02 -4.97 8.29
CA ASP A 28 17.39 -4.53 8.10
C ASP A 28 17.77 -4.40 6.61
N ASP A 29 17.34 -5.36 5.79
CA ASP A 29 17.61 -5.34 4.36
C ASP A 29 16.83 -4.25 3.64
N PHE A 30 15.60 -3.97 4.07
CA PHE A 30 14.84 -2.82 3.59
C PHE A 30 15.60 -1.52 3.77
N PHE A 31 16.11 -1.22 4.98
CA PHE A 31 16.86 0.01 5.20
C PHE A 31 18.17 0.05 4.42
N LYS A 32 18.90 -1.08 4.30
CA LYS A 32 20.09 -1.15 3.44
C LYS A 32 19.78 -0.89 1.97
N ALA A 33 18.69 -1.45 1.46
CA ALA A 33 18.24 -1.21 0.09
C ALA A 33 17.90 0.27 -0.12
N MET A 34 17.14 0.86 0.81
CA MET A 34 16.79 2.29 0.77
C MET A 34 18.04 3.18 0.78
N ASP A 35 19.02 2.88 1.64
CA ASP A 35 20.28 3.64 1.73
C ASP A 35 21.11 3.50 0.43
N ALA A 36 21.15 2.31 -0.18
CA ALA A 36 21.85 2.09 -1.44
C ALA A 36 21.23 2.91 -2.59
N VAL A 37 19.89 2.90 -2.71
CA VAL A 37 19.18 3.69 -3.72
C VAL A 37 19.35 5.19 -3.45
N TYR A 38 19.31 5.63 -2.19
CA TYR A 38 19.58 7.02 -1.83
C TYR A 38 21.01 7.45 -2.19
N ALA A 39 21.99 6.59 -1.92
CA ALA A 39 23.40 6.87 -2.26
C ALA A 39 23.60 6.97 -3.79
N HIS A 40 22.88 6.18 -4.57
CA HIS A 40 22.94 6.18 -6.04
C HIS A 40 22.26 7.43 -6.63
N THR A 41 21.04 7.74 -6.16
CA THR A 41 20.20 8.79 -6.76
C THR A 41 20.42 10.18 -6.15
N GLY A 42 20.85 10.24 -4.89
CA GLY A 42 20.91 11.47 -4.10
C GLY A 42 19.54 12.06 -3.76
N GLN A 43 18.46 11.31 -3.94
CA GLN A 43 17.08 11.77 -3.78
C GLN A 43 16.32 10.92 -2.77
N THR A 44 15.25 11.47 -2.20
CA THR A 44 14.27 10.71 -1.39
C THR A 44 13.78 9.50 -2.16
N VAL A 45 13.89 8.32 -1.57
CA VAL A 45 13.55 7.05 -2.20
C VAL A 45 12.08 6.71 -2.03
N GLY A 46 11.53 6.95 -0.84
CA GLY A 46 10.12 6.77 -0.52
C GLY A 46 9.63 7.85 0.44
N ALA A 47 8.33 8.12 0.48
CA ALA A 47 7.76 9.14 1.34
C ALA A 47 6.69 8.56 2.26
N VAL A 48 6.83 8.84 3.56
CA VAL A 48 5.76 8.64 4.54
C VAL A 48 4.74 9.76 4.39
N TYR A 49 3.49 9.41 4.21
CA TYR A 49 2.41 10.36 3.99
C TYR A 49 1.21 10.02 4.86
N CYS A 50 0.39 11.01 5.16
CA CYS A 50 -0.80 10.86 6.00
C CYS A 50 -1.94 11.80 5.61
N SER A 51 -1.90 12.37 4.41
CA SER A 51 -2.96 13.26 3.94
C SER A 51 -4.13 12.49 3.32
N GLY A 52 -5.32 13.04 3.47
CA GLY A 52 -6.54 12.49 2.88
C GLY A 52 -7.16 11.33 3.67
N GLN A 53 -8.40 11.02 3.35
CA GLN A 53 -9.14 9.92 3.96
C GLN A 53 -8.62 8.58 3.41
N GLY A 54 -8.10 7.73 4.29
CA GLY A 54 -7.54 6.43 3.93
C GLY A 54 -6.20 6.48 3.19
N GLY A 55 -5.63 7.68 3.01
CA GLY A 55 -4.34 7.86 2.31
C GLY A 55 -3.13 7.36 3.10
N ASP A 56 -3.27 7.09 4.38
CA ASP A 56 -2.20 6.64 5.27
C ASP A 56 -2.09 5.11 5.41
N GLN A 57 -2.79 4.34 4.60
CA GLN A 57 -2.83 2.87 4.74
C GLN A 57 -1.44 2.23 4.57
N GLY A 58 -0.68 2.65 3.56
CA GLY A 58 0.67 2.16 3.34
C GLY A 58 1.61 2.53 4.47
N THR A 59 1.55 3.77 4.96
CA THR A 59 2.32 4.24 6.10
C THR A 59 2.04 3.42 7.37
N ARG A 60 0.76 3.17 7.68
CA ARG A 60 0.38 2.35 8.84
C ARG A 60 0.85 0.91 8.71
N ALA A 61 0.71 0.32 7.53
CA ALA A 61 1.20 -1.03 7.27
C ALA A 61 2.72 -1.12 7.40
N LEU A 62 3.46 -0.14 6.91
CA LEU A 62 4.91 -0.07 7.06
C LEU A 62 5.31 -0.01 8.54
N ILE A 63 4.74 0.92 9.32
CA ILE A 63 5.04 1.07 10.74
C ILE A 63 4.78 -0.22 11.52
N ASN A 64 3.63 -0.85 11.31
CA ASN A 64 3.30 -2.08 12.03
C ASN A 64 4.20 -3.26 11.67
N ASN A 65 4.63 -3.35 10.41
CA ASN A 65 5.42 -4.50 9.96
C ASN A 65 6.88 -4.40 10.37
N LEU A 66 7.48 -3.21 10.34
CA LEU A 66 8.92 -3.03 10.57
C LEU A 66 9.43 -3.75 11.84
N TYR A 67 8.69 -3.66 12.94
CA TYR A 67 9.07 -4.29 14.21
C TYR A 67 7.91 -5.01 14.90
N GLY A 68 6.88 -5.40 14.15
CA GLY A 68 5.77 -6.20 14.65
C GLY A 68 4.79 -5.46 15.55
N GLY A 69 4.71 -4.15 15.45
CA GLY A 69 3.74 -3.34 16.19
C GLY A 69 2.28 -3.59 15.77
N THR A 70 1.37 -3.08 16.58
CA THR A 70 -0.08 -3.15 16.31
C THR A 70 -0.76 -1.85 16.71
N PHE A 71 -1.96 -1.58 16.18
CA PHE A 71 -2.76 -0.43 16.59
C PHE A 71 -3.81 -0.77 17.66
N THR A 72 -4.10 -2.05 17.82
CA THR A 72 -4.99 -2.55 18.88
C THR A 72 -4.42 -3.82 19.50
N ASP A 73 -4.85 -4.14 20.72
CA ASP A 73 -4.61 -5.46 21.31
C ASP A 73 -5.37 -6.56 20.54
N ALA A 74 -5.08 -7.82 20.87
CA ALA A 74 -5.67 -8.99 20.21
C ALA A 74 -7.20 -9.05 20.30
N ASP A 75 -7.76 -8.51 21.38
CA ASP A 75 -9.20 -8.51 21.64
C ASP A 75 -9.90 -7.25 21.08
N HIS A 76 -9.15 -6.33 20.44
CA HIS A 76 -9.62 -5.05 19.91
C HIS A 76 -10.29 -4.16 20.96
N THR A 77 -9.86 -4.24 22.21
CA THR A 77 -10.42 -3.49 23.33
C THR A 77 -9.59 -2.29 23.74
N LYS A 78 -8.31 -2.25 23.34
CA LYS A 78 -7.38 -1.17 23.66
C LYS A 78 -6.58 -0.74 22.45
N TYR A 79 -6.30 0.55 22.35
CA TYR A 79 -5.34 1.08 21.40
C TYR A 79 -3.90 0.80 21.88
N THR A 80 -3.04 0.38 20.94
CA THR A 80 -1.61 0.10 21.16
C THR A 80 -0.74 0.88 20.16
N ALA A 81 -1.28 1.96 19.59
CA ALA A 81 -0.57 2.76 18.59
C ALA A 81 0.75 3.37 19.11
N ASP A 82 0.86 3.55 20.42
CA ASP A 82 2.03 4.04 21.15
C ASP A 82 2.93 2.91 21.68
N SER A 83 2.80 1.70 21.16
CA SER A 83 3.67 0.57 21.54
C SER A 83 5.14 0.88 21.25
N ALA A 84 6.05 0.22 21.98
CA ALA A 84 7.48 0.41 21.80
C ALA A 84 7.93 0.04 20.38
N GLU A 85 7.30 -0.95 19.77
CA GLU A 85 7.56 -1.40 18.41
C GLU A 85 7.18 -0.33 17.38
N ASN A 86 6.01 0.29 17.53
CA ASN A 86 5.56 1.37 16.64
C ASN A 86 6.45 2.63 16.81
N VAL A 87 6.80 2.98 18.05
CA VAL A 87 7.72 4.10 18.31
C VAL A 87 9.10 3.84 17.70
N LYS A 88 9.63 2.61 17.85
CA LYS A 88 10.89 2.20 17.21
C LYS A 88 10.81 2.30 15.68
N ALA A 89 9.69 1.87 15.09
CA ALA A 89 9.47 1.95 13.63
C ALA A 89 9.47 3.40 13.15
N ILE A 90 8.72 4.27 13.80
CA ILE A 90 8.66 5.69 13.46
C ILE A 90 10.05 6.33 13.60
N GLN A 91 10.77 6.03 14.69
CA GLN A 91 12.13 6.55 14.90
C GLN A 91 13.08 6.11 13.78
N ALA A 92 13.06 4.83 13.41
CA ALA A 92 13.91 4.32 12.33
C ALA A 92 13.60 4.98 10.98
N LEU A 93 12.33 5.26 10.69
CA LEU A 93 11.95 5.99 9.48
C LEU A 93 12.42 7.45 9.53
N VAL A 94 12.30 8.12 10.67
CA VAL A 94 12.77 9.51 10.86
C VAL A 94 14.29 9.62 10.73
N ASP A 95 15.03 8.63 11.21
CA ASP A 95 16.49 8.61 11.17
C ASP A 95 17.04 8.28 9.77
N SER A 96 16.22 7.70 8.89
CA SER A 96 16.63 7.38 7.53
C SER A 96 16.64 8.61 6.63
N LYS A 97 17.77 8.82 5.93
CA LYS A 97 17.89 9.90 4.93
C LYS A 97 17.16 9.58 3.63
N ALA A 98 16.87 8.30 3.39
CA ALA A 98 16.18 7.83 2.19
C ALA A 98 14.66 8.01 2.26
N ILE A 99 14.11 8.24 3.46
CA ILE A 99 12.68 8.39 3.70
C ILE A 99 12.32 9.86 3.89
N GLY A 100 11.45 10.37 3.03
CA GLY A 100 10.86 11.71 3.19
C GLY A 100 9.56 11.67 4.01
N PHE A 101 9.22 12.82 4.57
CA PHE A 101 7.96 13.03 5.28
C PHE A 101 7.23 14.20 4.63
N ASP A 102 6.08 13.95 4.04
CA ASP A 102 5.29 15.00 3.41
C ASP A 102 3.80 14.86 3.81
N ALA A 103 3.36 15.76 4.65
CA ALA A 103 1.97 15.80 5.12
C ALA A 103 0.97 16.22 4.03
N SER A 104 1.43 16.72 2.89
CA SER A 104 0.56 17.11 1.77
C SER A 104 0.27 15.94 0.81
N ILE A 105 1.08 14.88 0.83
CA ILE A 105 0.93 13.73 -0.06
C ILE A 105 -0.21 12.83 0.43
N ALA A 106 -1.12 12.49 -0.47
CA ALA A 106 -2.13 11.45 -0.31
C ALA A 106 -1.77 10.20 -1.12
N GLY A 107 -2.43 9.05 -0.86
CA GLY A 107 -2.07 7.80 -1.51
C GLY A 107 -2.08 7.81 -3.04
N GLY A 108 -3.01 8.58 -3.64
CA GLY A 108 -3.04 8.77 -5.11
C GLY A 108 -1.85 9.57 -5.64
N ASP A 109 -1.36 10.52 -4.86
CA ASP A 109 -0.21 11.34 -5.24
C ASP A 109 1.08 10.53 -5.18
N GLU A 110 1.24 9.66 -4.17
CA GLU A 110 2.39 8.75 -4.05
C GLU A 110 2.54 7.87 -5.30
N ILE A 111 1.43 7.29 -5.77
CA ILE A 111 1.43 6.44 -6.96
C ILE A 111 1.89 7.23 -8.20
N ASN A 112 1.41 8.45 -8.35
CA ASN A 112 1.78 9.31 -9.46
C ASN A 112 3.27 9.72 -9.38
N LEU A 113 3.77 10.07 -8.19
CA LEU A 113 5.18 10.40 -7.98
C LEU A 113 6.10 9.20 -8.25
N PHE A 114 5.67 8.00 -7.83
CA PHE A 114 6.38 6.76 -8.12
C PHE A 114 6.42 6.46 -9.63
N ARG A 115 5.29 6.56 -10.33
CA ARG A 115 5.24 6.34 -11.78
C ARG A 115 6.05 7.35 -12.58
N GLN A 116 6.23 8.56 -12.05
CA GLN A 116 7.04 9.62 -12.64
C GLN A 116 8.53 9.51 -12.30
N GLY A 117 8.96 8.49 -11.56
CA GLY A 117 10.35 8.31 -11.13
C GLY A 117 10.83 9.32 -10.07
N VAL A 118 9.91 10.11 -9.48
CA VAL A 118 10.24 11.04 -8.38
C VAL A 118 10.49 10.28 -7.08
N LEU A 119 9.74 9.20 -6.86
CA LEU A 119 9.97 8.23 -5.79
C LEU A 119 10.31 6.86 -6.41
N ASN A 120 11.20 6.12 -5.78
CA ASN A 120 11.59 4.77 -6.22
C ASN A 120 10.96 3.66 -5.39
N VAL A 121 10.19 4.02 -4.36
CA VAL A 121 9.37 3.12 -3.56
C VAL A 121 8.01 3.74 -3.30
N ALA A 122 6.96 2.96 -3.50
CA ALA A 122 5.59 3.29 -3.11
C ALA A 122 5.15 2.36 -1.97
N PHE A 123 4.71 2.94 -0.86
CA PHE A 123 4.26 2.20 0.32
C PHE A 123 2.79 1.74 0.24
N CYS A 124 2.02 2.28 -0.70
CA CYS A 124 0.65 1.85 -0.94
C CYS A 124 0.45 1.50 -2.42
N TRP A 125 0.55 0.23 -2.74
CA TRP A 125 0.36 -0.27 -4.10
C TRP A 125 -0.69 -1.36 -4.13
N ASN A 126 -1.60 -1.29 -5.10
CA ASN A 126 -2.62 -2.29 -5.34
C ASN A 126 -2.29 -3.06 -6.62
N ILE A 127 -2.43 -4.37 -6.59
CA ILE A 127 -2.18 -5.23 -7.76
C ILE A 127 -3.04 -4.84 -8.98
N ALA A 128 -4.23 -4.31 -8.76
CA ALA A 128 -5.08 -3.83 -9.84
C ALA A 128 -4.47 -2.65 -10.63
N GLN A 129 -3.62 -1.84 -9.99
CA GLN A 129 -2.89 -0.76 -10.65
C GLN A 129 -1.81 -1.29 -11.60
N GLN A 130 -1.36 -2.51 -11.39
CA GLN A 130 -0.42 -3.23 -12.24
C GLN A 130 -1.13 -3.96 -13.38
N LEU A 131 -2.33 -4.47 -13.11
CA LEU A 131 -3.07 -5.33 -14.05
C LEU A 131 -4.10 -4.56 -14.87
N ASN A 132 -4.15 -3.24 -14.78
CA ASN A 132 -5.09 -2.44 -15.54
C ASN A 132 -4.83 -2.60 -17.04
N ALA A 133 -5.75 -3.30 -17.72
CA ALA A 133 -5.63 -3.61 -19.16
C ALA A 133 -5.69 -2.36 -20.05
N ASP A 134 -6.25 -1.25 -19.56
CA ASP A 134 -6.28 0.03 -20.27
C ASP A 134 -4.95 0.78 -20.16
N ASN A 135 -4.05 0.32 -19.30
CA ASN A 135 -2.71 0.83 -19.13
C ASN A 135 -1.74 -0.08 -19.89
N ASN A 136 -1.34 0.31 -21.09
CA ASN A 136 -0.36 -0.42 -21.88
C ASN A 136 1.02 -0.55 -21.19
N ASP A 137 1.23 0.23 -20.12
CA ASP A 137 2.45 0.28 -19.32
C ASP A 137 2.30 -0.45 -17.97
N ALA A 138 1.36 -1.41 -17.88
CA ALA A 138 1.21 -2.22 -16.67
C ALA A 138 2.56 -2.88 -16.31
N GLY A 139 3.01 -2.66 -15.06
CA GLY A 139 4.31 -3.15 -14.60
C GLY A 139 5.51 -2.28 -14.95
N LEU A 140 5.29 -1.12 -15.56
CA LEU A 140 6.34 -0.15 -15.88
C LEU A 140 6.03 1.24 -15.30
N THR A 141 7.09 2.00 -15.02
CA THR A 141 6.99 3.44 -14.78
C THR A 141 6.74 4.20 -16.08
N ASN A 142 6.52 5.50 -16.00
CA ASN A 142 6.33 6.34 -17.19
C ASN A 142 7.57 6.37 -18.12
N ASP A 143 8.75 6.16 -17.54
CA ASP A 143 10.02 6.12 -18.27
C ASP A 143 10.39 4.70 -18.74
N GLY A 144 9.57 3.71 -18.43
CA GLY A 144 9.72 2.32 -18.87
C GLY A 144 10.51 1.43 -17.90
N ASP A 145 10.76 1.89 -16.68
CA ASP A 145 11.43 1.08 -15.65
C ASP A 145 10.50 -0.04 -15.14
N GLU A 146 11.08 -1.20 -14.85
CA GLU A 146 10.34 -2.33 -14.29
C GLU A 146 9.90 -2.08 -12.85
N ILE A 147 8.64 -2.42 -12.57
CA ILE A 147 8.06 -2.36 -11.23
C ILE A 147 8.02 -3.77 -10.62
N LEU A 148 8.55 -3.91 -9.40
CA LEU A 148 8.44 -5.15 -8.62
C LEU A 148 7.59 -4.91 -7.38
N PHE A 149 6.62 -5.81 -7.15
CA PHE A 149 5.85 -5.82 -5.90
C PHE A 149 6.66 -6.38 -4.76
N MET A 150 6.47 -5.80 -3.59
CA MET A 150 7.10 -6.27 -2.38
C MET A 150 6.09 -6.35 -1.24
N ALA A 151 6.26 -7.36 -0.41
CA ALA A 151 5.63 -7.38 0.91
C ALA A 151 6.24 -6.24 1.77
N PHE A 152 5.51 -5.81 2.80
CA PHE A 152 6.07 -4.90 3.79
C PHE A 152 7.24 -5.58 4.52
N PRO A 153 8.35 -4.85 4.79
CA PRO A 153 9.48 -5.43 5.50
C PRO A 153 9.09 -5.80 6.93
N SER A 154 9.63 -6.90 7.41
CA SER A 154 9.44 -7.36 8.78
C SER A 154 10.72 -7.99 9.32
N GLU A 155 10.88 -8.13 10.65
CA GLU A 155 12.13 -8.62 11.23
C GLU A 155 12.54 -10.01 10.69
N LYS A 156 11.58 -10.84 10.29
CA LYS A 156 11.83 -12.18 9.75
C LYS A 156 11.44 -12.37 8.29
N ALA A 157 11.20 -11.32 7.55
CA ALA A 157 10.74 -11.35 6.15
C ALA A 157 9.40 -12.08 5.91
N THR A 158 9.13 -13.17 6.63
CA THR A 158 7.93 -14.02 6.50
C THR A 158 6.77 -13.61 7.41
N ASP A 159 7.02 -12.76 8.40
CA ASP A 159 6.02 -12.34 9.39
C ASP A 159 5.21 -11.12 8.93
N THR A 160 5.28 -10.79 7.67
CA THR A 160 4.61 -9.65 7.06
C THR A 160 3.08 -9.77 7.17
N LYS A 161 2.44 -8.68 7.52
CA LYS A 161 0.98 -8.55 7.57
C LYS A 161 0.53 -7.58 6.49
N LEU A 162 -0.49 -7.97 5.74
CA LEU A 162 -1.10 -7.08 4.76
C LEU A 162 -1.99 -6.05 5.47
N CYS A 163 -1.95 -4.82 5.00
CA CYS A 163 -2.96 -3.84 5.32
C CYS A 163 -4.12 -4.05 4.36
N GLY A 164 -5.27 -4.38 4.89
CA GLY A 164 -6.48 -4.59 4.11
C GLY A 164 -7.65 -3.83 4.70
N GLY A 165 -8.69 -3.67 3.89
CA GLY A 165 -9.96 -3.09 4.30
C GLY A 165 -11.10 -3.76 3.53
N ILE A 166 -12.29 -3.65 4.09
CA ILE A 166 -13.52 -4.04 3.43
C ILE A 166 -14.28 -2.76 3.09
N TRP A 167 -14.60 -2.61 1.83
CA TRP A 167 -15.47 -1.54 1.35
C TRP A 167 -16.87 -2.11 1.14
N GLY A 168 -17.86 -1.39 1.56
CA GLY A 168 -19.25 -1.82 1.44
C GLY A 168 -20.20 -0.66 1.27
N PHE A 169 -21.36 -0.98 0.72
CA PHE A 169 -22.47 -0.04 0.63
C PHE A 169 -23.31 -0.10 1.89
N GLY A 170 -23.73 1.07 2.37
CA GLY A 170 -24.64 1.19 3.50
C GLY A 170 -25.96 1.84 3.09
N VAL A 171 -27.06 1.40 3.69
CA VAL A 171 -28.36 2.06 3.56
C VAL A 171 -28.58 2.96 4.78
N PHE A 172 -28.74 4.26 4.54
CA PHE A 172 -29.06 5.22 5.59
C PHE A 172 -30.57 5.37 5.76
N ASP A 173 -31.04 5.48 6.99
CA ASP A 173 -32.43 5.78 7.29
C ASP A 173 -32.74 7.27 7.03
N ASN A 174 -33.19 7.56 5.82
CA ASN A 174 -33.62 8.90 5.40
C ASN A 174 -35.12 9.17 5.64
N LYS A 175 -35.82 8.32 6.43
CA LYS A 175 -37.25 8.39 6.73
C LYS A 175 -38.19 8.23 5.53
N ASP A 176 -37.67 7.70 4.40
CA ASP A 176 -38.43 7.38 3.20
C ASP A 176 -38.31 5.89 2.89
N ALA A 177 -39.37 5.14 3.18
CA ALA A 177 -39.37 3.68 2.98
C ALA A 177 -39.10 3.26 1.53
N ASN A 178 -39.58 4.02 0.55
CA ASN A 178 -39.37 3.70 -0.85
C ASN A 178 -37.90 3.88 -1.27
N LYS A 179 -37.24 4.94 -0.78
CA LYS A 179 -35.81 5.15 -1.03
C LYS A 179 -34.95 4.10 -0.35
N ILE A 180 -35.31 3.70 0.88
CA ILE A 180 -34.64 2.61 1.59
C ILE A 180 -34.73 1.31 0.81
N GLU A 181 -35.90 0.92 0.34
CA GLU A 181 -36.10 -0.29 -0.46
C GLU A 181 -35.38 -0.21 -1.81
N ALA A 182 -35.44 0.91 -2.51
CA ALA A 182 -34.68 1.11 -3.74
C ALA A 182 -33.16 0.99 -3.52
N SER A 183 -32.67 1.54 -2.42
CA SER A 183 -31.24 1.42 -2.06
C SER A 183 -30.83 -0.02 -1.78
N LYS A 184 -31.66 -0.80 -1.08
CA LYS A 184 -31.41 -2.23 -0.86
C LYS A 184 -31.40 -3.03 -2.16
N LEU A 185 -32.31 -2.75 -3.07
CA LEU A 185 -32.34 -3.39 -4.39
C LEU A 185 -31.09 -3.06 -5.20
N PHE A 186 -30.66 -1.80 -5.19
CA PHE A 186 -29.43 -1.37 -5.85
C PHE A 186 -28.20 -2.09 -5.29
N ILE A 187 -28.06 -2.13 -3.96
CA ILE A 187 -26.93 -2.84 -3.31
C ILE A 187 -26.96 -4.32 -3.66
N LYS A 188 -28.14 -4.94 -3.62
CA LYS A 188 -28.28 -6.36 -4.01
C LYS A 188 -27.88 -6.59 -5.46
N TYR A 189 -28.25 -5.71 -6.37
CA TYR A 189 -27.83 -5.79 -7.76
C TYR A 189 -26.30 -5.70 -7.92
N MET A 190 -25.67 -4.72 -7.26
CA MET A 190 -24.22 -4.49 -7.33
C MET A 190 -23.37 -5.56 -6.62
N ALA A 191 -23.90 -6.17 -5.57
CA ALA A 191 -23.11 -7.06 -4.71
C ALA A 191 -23.50 -8.55 -4.79
N ASP A 192 -24.65 -8.89 -5.38
CA ASP A 192 -25.22 -10.25 -5.32
C ASP A 192 -26.01 -10.62 -6.59
N SER A 193 -25.72 -10.03 -7.73
CA SER A 193 -26.35 -10.42 -9.00
C SER A 193 -25.35 -10.92 -10.02
N ALA A 194 -25.76 -11.87 -10.84
CA ALA A 194 -24.93 -12.38 -11.92
C ALA A 194 -24.62 -11.33 -13.01
N GLU A 195 -25.43 -10.29 -13.10
CA GLU A 195 -25.29 -9.23 -14.10
C GLU A 195 -24.47 -8.05 -13.59
N GLY A 196 -24.80 -7.52 -12.42
CA GLY A 196 -24.20 -6.28 -11.91
C GLY A 196 -22.92 -6.47 -11.11
N THR A 197 -22.75 -7.61 -10.42
CA THR A 197 -21.59 -7.84 -9.57
C THR A 197 -20.26 -7.93 -10.34
N PRO A 198 -20.17 -8.64 -11.48
CA PRO A 198 -18.92 -8.70 -12.23
C PRO A 198 -18.45 -7.32 -12.71
N ASP A 199 -19.36 -6.52 -13.24
CA ASP A 199 -19.01 -5.16 -13.71
C ASP A 199 -18.61 -4.24 -12.56
N ALA A 200 -19.29 -4.34 -11.41
CA ALA A 200 -18.95 -3.57 -10.22
C ALA A 200 -17.58 -3.94 -9.68
N VAL A 201 -17.24 -5.23 -9.62
CA VAL A 201 -15.93 -5.71 -9.16
C VAL A 201 -14.83 -5.27 -10.13
N LEU A 202 -15.02 -5.48 -11.44
CA LEU A 202 -14.04 -5.05 -12.45
C LEU A 202 -13.80 -3.55 -12.42
N SER A 203 -14.85 -2.75 -12.27
CA SER A 203 -14.74 -1.29 -12.20
C SER A 203 -14.11 -0.79 -10.90
N SER A 204 -14.29 -1.52 -9.81
CA SER A 204 -13.72 -1.15 -8.50
C SER A 204 -12.25 -1.47 -8.35
N THR A 205 -11.72 -2.38 -9.18
CA THR A 205 -10.35 -2.92 -9.08
C THR A 205 -10.06 -3.64 -7.75
N TYR A 206 -11.10 -4.03 -7.00
CA TYR A 206 -11.00 -4.81 -5.75
C TYR A 206 -11.30 -6.28 -5.99
N PHE A 207 -10.85 -7.11 -5.08
CA PHE A 207 -11.21 -8.53 -5.10
C PHE A 207 -12.65 -8.72 -4.63
N PRO A 208 -13.42 -9.64 -5.25
CA PRO A 208 -14.75 -9.99 -4.76
C PRO A 208 -14.64 -10.66 -3.39
N VAL A 209 -15.63 -10.45 -2.54
CA VAL A 209 -15.74 -11.15 -1.24
C VAL A 209 -16.53 -12.47 -1.36
N ARG A 210 -17.01 -12.79 -2.55
CA ARG A 210 -17.71 -14.03 -2.90
C ARG A 210 -17.14 -14.61 -4.19
N ASP A 211 -17.20 -15.93 -4.27
CA ASP A 211 -16.90 -16.72 -5.46
C ASP A 211 -18.05 -16.65 -6.48
#